data_2fe9862869a8e4c659c85e12b5e1f5e4
#
_entry.id   2fe9862869a8e4c659c85e12b5e1f5e4
#
_cell.length_a   1.000
_cell.length_b   1.000
_cell.length_c   1.000
_cell.angle_alpha   90.00
_cell.angle_beta   90.00
_cell.angle_gamma   90.00
#
_symmetry.space_group_name_H-M   'P 1'
#
loop_
_entity.id
_entity.type
_entity.pdbx_description
1 polymer ?
#
loop_
_entity_poly.entity_id
_entity_poly.type
_entity_poly.pdbx_seq_one_letter_code
_entity_poly.pdbx_strand_id
1 'polypeptide(L)'
;MRSSKLTDEQCETFIKNLKRYRVLNDLKFNDLAKNFGLSRAFFSQLFYKKSKPSEKSIAIIVKKTKIPREKWINGEIQVSNLQFNQLDYVYSEENIGKRIDCIRKIYESKEKFSEVVGLSGYKINQMIKGKDINLNKLFKIAYNCNVNLEYLLGFTINKECEYSTDNYKFDNIEFKKILKLENISPYRLIKKLYREYHIFIDESAVYRWIQDNRTPRLELLFYLKRILNFDLNTMLNVPIKTKIEEKYYDDKFREQKLIYELKDLNEKLSIIINSFIFGDLV
;
A
#
# COMPACT_ATOMS: atom_id res chain seq x y z
N MET A 1 -10.12 13.26 -42.75
CA MET A 1 -9.09 13.33 -41.67
C MET A 1 -8.77 11.92 -41.19
N ARG A 2 -7.55 11.44 -41.42
CA ARG A 2 -7.09 10.16 -40.87
C ARG A 2 -6.90 10.34 -39.36
N SER A 3 -7.68 9.63 -38.53
CA SER A 3 -7.49 9.65 -37.09
C SER A 3 -6.05 9.20 -36.75
N SER A 4 -5.33 10.03 -36.01
CA SER A 4 -3.99 9.70 -35.55
C SER A 4 -4.03 8.41 -34.75
N LYS A 5 -3.23 7.42 -35.14
CA LYS A 5 -3.11 6.18 -34.37
C LYS A 5 -2.56 6.50 -32.98
N LEU A 6 -3.15 5.90 -31.95
CA LEU A 6 -2.65 5.99 -30.58
C LEU A 6 -1.20 5.52 -30.50
N THR A 7 -0.40 6.20 -29.70
CA THR A 7 0.94 5.73 -29.34
C THR A 7 0.84 4.51 -28.42
N ASP A 8 1.93 3.75 -28.28
CA ASP A 8 1.97 2.58 -27.41
C ASP A 8 1.74 2.98 -25.95
N GLU A 9 2.29 4.12 -25.53
CA GLU A 9 2.09 4.70 -24.20
C GLU A 9 0.63 5.06 -23.95
N GLN A 10 -0.05 5.66 -24.94
CA GLN A 10 -1.47 5.97 -24.86
C GLN A 10 -2.33 4.71 -24.76
N CYS A 11 -1.97 3.66 -25.50
CA CYS A 11 -2.64 2.37 -25.42
C CYS A 11 -2.49 1.75 -24.01
N GLU A 12 -1.30 1.79 -23.44
CA GLU A 12 -1.03 1.29 -22.09
C GLU A 12 -1.79 2.07 -21.03
N THR A 13 -1.77 3.40 -21.12
CA THR A 13 -2.51 4.30 -20.22
C THR A 13 -4.01 4.02 -20.29
N PHE A 14 -4.57 3.86 -21.49
CA PHE A 14 -5.96 3.52 -21.68
C PHE A 14 -6.31 2.17 -21.03
N ILE A 15 -5.49 1.12 -21.24
CA ILE A 15 -5.71 -0.19 -20.64
C ILE A 15 -5.65 -0.12 -19.12
N LYS A 16 -4.68 0.61 -18.56
CA LYS A 16 -4.55 0.86 -17.12
C LYS A 16 -5.81 1.52 -16.57
N ASN A 17 -6.28 2.57 -17.23
CA ASN A 17 -7.48 3.29 -16.83
C ASN A 17 -8.75 2.42 -16.94
N LEU A 18 -8.86 1.57 -17.95
CA LEU A 18 -9.99 0.68 -18.09
C LEU A 18 -10.02 -0.42 -17.01
N LYS A 19 -8.86 -0.95 -16.63
CA LYS A 19 -8.73 -1.85 -15.48
C LYS A 19 -9.14 -1.15 -14.18
N ARG A 20 -8.67 0.09 -13.99
CA ARG A 20 -9.04 0.94 -12.84
C ARG A 20 -10.56 1.19 -12.80
N TYR A 21 -11.17 1.58 -13.93
CA TYR A 21 -12.62 1.78 -14.04
C TYR A 21 -13.40 0.53 -13.65
N ARG A 22 -12.98 -0.65 -14.12
CA ARG A 22 -13.59 -1.93 -13.77
C ARG A 22 -13.59 -2.16 -12.25
N VAL A 23 -12.42 -1.97 -11.61
CA VAL A 23 -12.26 -2.18 -10.16
C VAL A 23 -13.10 -1.20 -9.37
N LEU A 24 -13.07 0.08 -9.74
CA LEU A 24 -13.78 1.14 -9.02
C LEU A 24 -15.31 1.00 -9.07
N ASN A 25 -15.83 0.45 -10.17
CA ASN A 25 -17.26 0.25 -10.35
C ASN A 25 -17.73 -1.17 -10.02
N ASP A 26 -16.86 -2.02 -9.45
CA ASP A 26 -17.18 -3.40 -9.05
C ASP A 26 -17.69 -4.28 -10.20
N LEU A 27 -17.15 -4.08 -11.40
CA LEU A 27 -17.64 -4.73 -12.62
C LEU A 27 -16.87 -6.03 -12.89
N LYS A 28 -17.60 -7.10 -13.18
CA LYS A 28 -17.03 -8.30 -13.79
C LYS A 28 -16.82 -8.08 -15.30
N PHE A 29 -16.06 -8.95 -15.97
CA PHE A 29 -15.85 -8.84 -17.43
C PHE A 29 -17.16 -8.84 -18.23
N ASN A 30 -18.15 -9.63 -17.79
CA ASN A 30 -19.46 -9.66 -18.43
C ASN A 30 -20.23 -8.34 -18.27
N ASP A 31 -20.07 -7.69 -17.13
CA ASP A 31 -20.72 -6.39 -16.85
C ASP A 31 -20.09 -5.28 -17.69
N LEU A 32 -18.75 -5.29 -17.83
CA LEU A 32 -18.06 -4.41 -18.78
C LEU A 32 -18.56 -4.58 -20.20
N ALA A 33 -18.69 -5.84 -20.64
CA ALA A 33 -19.17 -6.18 -21.97
C ALA A 33 -20.58 -5.62 -22.20
N LYS A 34 -21.50 -5.84 -21.26
CA LYS A 34 -22.88 -5.32 -21.32
C LYS A 34 -22.91 -3.80 -21.28
N ASN A 35 -22.18 -3.17 -20.33
CA ASN A 35 -22.20 -1.72 -20.14
C ASN A 35 -21.72 -0.96 -21.37
N PHE A 36 -20.69 -1.47 -22.03
CA PHE A 36 -20.12 -0.81 -23.21
C PHE A 36 -20.66 -1.34 -24.54
N GLY A 37 -21.40 -2.45 -24.55
CA GLY A 37 -21.83 -3.08 -25.79
C GLY A 37 -20.67 -3.64 -26.63
N LEU A 38 -19.62 -4.08 -25.96
CA LEU A 38 -18.43 -4.71 -26.55
C LEU A 38 -18.32 -6.15 -26.07
N SER A 39 -17.65 -7.02 -26.86
CA SER A 39 -17.57 -8.44 -26.49
C SER A 39 -16.66 -8.66 -25.25
N ARG A 40 -16.96 -9.70 -24.48
CA ARG A 40 -16.08 -10.15 -23.39
C ARG A 40 -14.68 -10.49 -23.91
N ALA A 41 -14.59 -11.09 -25.10
CA ALA A 41 -13.33 -11.43 -25.74
C ALA A 41 -12.49 -10.17 -26.03
N PHE A 42 -13.11 -9.06 -26.43
CA PHE A 42 -12.43 -7.79 -26.62
C PHE A 42 -11.72 -7.33 -25.34
N PHE A 43 -12.41 -7.31 -24.19
CA PHE A 43 -11.80 -6.90 -22.94
C PHE A 43 -10.71 -7.86 -22.47
N SER A 44 -10.92 -9.17 -22.64
CA SER A 44 -9.91 -10.17 -22.32
C SER A 44 -8.64 -9.96 -23.14
N GLN A 45 -8.76 -9.84 -24.47
CA GLN A 45 -7.60 -9.61 -25.34
C GLN A 45 -6.89 -8.30 -25.03
N LEU A 46 -7.64 -7.24 -24.74
CA LEU A 46 -7.09 -5.94 -24.38
C LEU A 46 -6.32 -6.00 -23.05
N PHE A 47 -6.87 -6.61 -22.02
CA PHE A 47 -6.28 -6.69 -20.69
C PHE A 47 -5.04 -7.58 -20.64
N TYR A 48 -4.99 -8.62 -21.48
CA TYR A 48 -3.80 -9.46 -21.63
C TYR A 48 -2.81 -8.94 -22.69
N LYS A 49 -2.98 -7.68 -23.14
CA LYS A 49 -2.12 -7.04 -24.16
C LYS A 49 -2.00 -7.81 -25.49
N LYS A 50 -3.00 -8.64 -25.81
CA LYS A 50 -3.06 -9.38 -27.08
C LYS A 50 -3.60 -8.53 -28.23
N SER A 51 -4.21 -7.38 -27.94
CA SER A 51 -4.72 -6.42 -28.91
C SER A 51 -4.56 -5.00 -28.41
N LYS A 52 -4.52 -4.03 -29.35
CA LYS A 52 -4.57 -2.61 -29.04
C LYS A 52 -6.01 -2.09 -29.11
N PRO A 53 -6.38 -1.07 -28.29
CA PRO A 53 -7.69 -0.45 -28.40
C PRO A 53 -7.83 0.28 -29.74
N SER A 54 -8.98 0.15 -30.38
CA SER A 54 -9.32 0.91 -31.58
C SER A 54 -9.95 2.25 -31.20
N GLU A 55 -9.82 3.28 -32.03
CA GLU A 55 -10.49 4.57 -31.84
C GLU A 55 -12.01 4.42 -31.68
N LYS A 56 -12.61 3.47 -32.43
CA LYS A 56 -14.04 3.17 -32.32
C LYS A 56 -14.40 2.65 -30.92
N SER A 57 -13.59 1.76 -30.35
CA SER A 57 -13.84 1.21 -29.00
C SER A 57 -13.63 2.26 -27.90
N ILE A 58 -12.63 3.14 -28.06
CA ILE A 58 -12.41 4.25 -27.14
C ILE A 58 -13.61 5.23 -27.21
N ALA A 59 -14.06 5.59 -28.38
CA ALA A 59 -15.20 6.49 -28.53
C ALA A 59 -16.48 5.93 -27.88
N ILE A 60 -16.73 4.64 -27.96
CA ILE A 60 -17.84 3.97 -27.27
C ILE A 60 -17.71 4.11 -25.76
N ILE A 61 -16.52 3.84 -25.21
CA ILE A 61 -16.26 3.90 -23.76
C ILE A 61 -16.39 5.34 -23.26
N VAL A 62 -15.81 6.32 -23.95
CA VAL A 62 -15.91 7.75 -23.66
C VAL A 62 -17.38 8.20 -23.63
N LYS A 63 -18.15 7.83 -24.66
CA LYS A 63 -19.58 8.18 -24.74
C LYS A 63 -20.39 7.59 -23.58
N LYS A 64 -20.12 6.35 -23.20
CA LYS A 64 -20.85 5.64 -22.13
C LYS A 64 -20.45 6.14 -20.72
N THR A 65 -19.19 6.46 -20.50
CA THR A 65 -18.68 6.88 -19.20
C THR A 65 -18.78 8.38 -18.97
N LYS A 66 -18.97 9.18 -20.02
CA LYS A 66 -18.90 10.65 -20.01
C LYS A 66 -17.55 11.21 -19.51
N ILE A 67 -16.53 10.36 -19.40
CA ILE A 67 -15.18 10.78 -19.02
C ILE A 67 -14.46 11.22 -20.30
N PRO A 68 -13.83 12.43 -20.31
CA PRO A 68 -13.13 12.95 -21.48
C PRO A 68 -12.07 11.99 -22.02
N ARG A 69 -11.94 11.88 -23.35
CA ARG A 69 -10.97 11.01 -24.03
C ARG A 69 -9.56 11.23 -23.51
N GLU A 70 -9.17 12.48 -23.28
CA GLU A 70 -7.86 12.87 -22.79
C GLU A 70 -7.50 12.20 -21.44
N LYS A 71 -8.47 12.11 -20.53
CA LYS A 71 -8.27 11.42 -19.26
C LYS A 71 -8.10 9.91 -19.44
N TRP A 72 -8.69 9.33 -20.48
CA TRP A 72 -8.54 7.91 -20.77
C TRP A 72 -7.16 7.56 -21.32
N ILE A 73 -6.56 8.42 -22.15
CA ILE A 73 -5.34 8.10 -22.92
C ILE A 73 -4.07 8.79 -22.39
N ASN A 74 -4.19 9.95 -21.73
CA ASN A 74 -3.03 10.74 -21.24
C ASN A 74 -3.06 11.01 -19.74
N GLY A 75 -4.16 10.72 -19.05
CA GLY A 75 -4.34 11.04 -17.63
C GLY A 75 -4.75 9.84 -16.78
N GLU A 76 -5.10 10.13 -15.54
CA GLU A 76 -5.74 9.16 -14.66
C GLU A 76 -7.23 9.47 -14.52
N ILE A 77 -8.07 8.44 -14.68
CA ILE A 77 -9.50 8.57 -14.39
C ILE A 77 -9.72 8.59 -12.87
N GLN A 78 -10.47 9.58 -12.41
CA GLN A 78 -10.99 9.64 -11.06
C GLN A 78 -12.49 9.32 -11.09
N VAL A 79 -12.95 8.47 -10.21
CA VAL A 79 -14.39 8.19 -10.05
C VAL A 79 -14.87 8.95 -8.83
N SER A 80 -15.66 9.99 -9.07
CA SER A 80 -16.05 11.02 -8.09
C SER A 80 -16.90 10.55 -6.91
N ASN A 81 -17.33 9.29 -6.87
CA ASN A 81 -18.32 8.81 -5.89
C ASN A 81 -17.77 7.91 -4.79
N LEU A 82 -16.45 7.86 -4.59
CA LEU A 82 -15.85 7.13 -3.48
C LEU A 82 -15.56 8.11 -2.34
N GLN A 83 -16.39 8.08 -1.31
CA GLN A 83 -16.02 8.66 -0.01
C GLN A 83 -14.83 7.88 0.52
N PHE A 84 -13.70 8.57 0.66
CA PHE A 84 -12.48 8.01 1.22
C PHE A 84 -12.49 8.24 2.72
N ASN A 85 -12.47 7.16 3.49
CA ASN A 85 -12.14 7.26 4.90
C ASN A 85 -10.62 7.52 4.98
N GLN A 86 -10.26 8.71 5.41
CA GLN A 86 -8.87 9.01 5.80
C GLN A 86 -8.54 8.15 7.02
N LEU A 87 -7.60 7.24 6.85
CA LEU A 87 -7.01 6.51 7.98
C LEU A 87 -5.79 7.29 8.47
N ASP A 88 -5.67 7.44 9.79
CA ASP A 88 -4.65 8.26 10.47
C ASP A 88 -3.21 7.75 10.34
N TYR A 89 -2.99 6.67 9.59
CA TYR A 89 -1.68 6.05 9.44
C TYR A 89 -1.32 5.85 7.97
N VAL A 90 -0.61 6.82 7.44
CA VAL A 90 -0.07 6.80 6.06
C VAL A 90 1.38 6.32 6.11
N TYR A 91 1.78 5.53 5.11
CA TYR A 91 3.18 5.20 4.89
C TYR A 91 4.01 6.48 4.74
N SER A 92 5.07 6.61 5.55
CA SER A 92 5.92 7.79 5.55
C SER A 92 7.39 7.41 5.63
N GLU A 93 8.11 7.59 4.55
CA GLU A 93 9.55 7.40 4.51
C GLU A 93 10.29 8.35 5.46
N GLU A 94 9.76 9.56 5.68
CA GLU A 94 10.29 10.51 6.66
C GLU A 94 10.20 9.96 8.09
N ASN A 95 9.08 9.38 8.47
CA ASN A 95 8.92 8.79 9.79
C ASN A 95 9.80 7.56 9.99
N ILE A 96 9.96 6.74 8.96
CA ILE A 96 10.93 5.64 8.95
C ILE A 96 12.34 6.19 9.15
N GLY A 97 12.71 7.24 8.43
CA GLY A 97 14.01 7.89 8.56
C GLY A 97 14.29 8.42 9.98
N LYS A 98 13.29 9.03 10.64
CA LYS A 98 13.39 9.48 12.04
C LYS A 98 13.65 8.31 12.99
N ARG A 99 13.01 7.16 12.78
CA ARG A 99 13.25 5.95 13.58
C ARG A 99 14.62 5.37 13.37
N ILE A 100 15.11 5.34 12.12
CA ILE A 100 16.48 4.96 11.79
C ILE A 100 17.47 5.90 12.52
N ASP A 101 17.22 7.21 12.54
CA ASP A 101 18.08 8.16 13.25
C ASP A 101 18.06 7.95 14.78
N CYS A 102 16.92 7.56 15.35
CA CYS A 102 16.83 7.17 16.75
C CYS A 102 17.72 5.95 17.07
N ILE A 103 17.73 4.94 16.19
CA ILE A 103 18.61 3.77 16.37
C ILE A 103 20.07 4.17 16.17
N ARG A 104 20.37 4.97 15.14
CA ARG A 104 21.72 5.45 14.87
C ARG A 104 22.34 6.20 16.07
N LYS A 105 21.53 6.99 16.81
CA LYS A 105 21.98 7.75 18.00
C LYS A 105 22.40 6.91 19.20
N ILE A 106 22.06 5.62 19.21
CA ILE A 106 22.51 4.67 20.23
C ILE A 106 24.00 4.34 20.06
N TYR A 107 24.52 4.49 18.84
CA TYR A 107 25.92 4.21 18.49
C TYR A 107 26.80 5.45 18.67
N GLU A 108 28.04 5.23 19.06
CA GLU A 108 29.03 6.29 19.36
C GLU A 108 29.26 7.23 18.18
N SER A 109 29.25 6.69 16.95
CA SER A 109 29.45 7.47 15.73
C SER A 109 28.62 6.94 14.57
N LYS A 110 28.49 7.75 13.50
CA LYS A 110 27.85 7.33 12.26
C LYS A 110 28.65 6.24 11.55
N GLU A 111 29.95 6.30 11.62
CA GLU A 111 30.88 5.33 11.05
C GLU A 111 30.68 3.98 11.72
N LYS A 112 30.60 3.96 13.05
CA LYS A 112 30.34 2.73 13.82
C LYS A 112 28.98 2.12 13.46
N PHE A 113 27.94 2.94 13.33
CA PHE A 113 26.64 2.47 12.89
C PHE A 113 26.68 1.92 11.46
N SER A 114 27.39 2.60 10.54
CA SER A 114 27.61 2.15 9.16
C SER A 114 28.28 0.78 9.09
N GLU A 115 29.31 0.60 9.91
CA GLU A 115 30.05 -0.67 10.01
C GLU A 115 29.14 -1.81 10.49
N VAL A 116 28.39 -1.59 11.59
CA VAL A 116 27.46 -2.59 12.15
C VAL A 116 26.38 -2.95 11.14
N VAL A 117 25.76 -1.96 10.49
CA VAL A 117 24.66 -2.21 9.53
C VAL A 117 25.16 -2.77 8.21
N GLY A 118 26.42 -2.58 7.86
CA GLY A 118 26.97 -2.98 6.56
C GLY A 118 26.42 -2.13 5.40
N LEU A 119 26.10 -0.84 5.66
CA LEU A 119 25.68 0.13 4.66
C LEU A 119 26.59 1.35 4.72
N SER A 120 26.92 1.95 3.57
CA SER A 120 27.73 3.16 3.56
C SER A 120 27.03 4.32 4.27
N GLY A 121 27.81 5.21 4.91
CA GLY A 121 27.31 6.40 5.61
C GLY A 121 26.45 7.29 4.70
N TYR A 122 26.76 7.35 3.40
CA TYR A 122 25.93 8.06 2.42
C TYR A 122 24.51 7.44 2.33
N LYS A 123 24.39 6.11 2.19
CA LYS A 123 23.10 5.42 2.13
C LYS A 123 22.30 5.63 3.41
N ILE A 124 22.94 5.50 4.57
CA ILE A 124 22.31 5.76 5.87
C ILE A 124 21.78 7.20 5.95
N ASN A 125 22.58 8.18 5.54
CA ASN A 125 22.15 9.58 5.51
C ASN A 125 20.95 9.82 4.56
N GLN A 126 20.88 9.12 3.43
CA GLN A 126 19.71 9.19 2.55
C GLN A 126 18.48 8.59 3.22
N MET A 127 18.62 7.43 3.88
CA MET A 127 17.51 6.79 4.59
C MET A 127 17.00 7.64 5.77
N ILE A 128 17.88 8.27 6.54
CA ILE A 128 17.50 9.19 7.64
C ILE A 128 16.70 10.39 7.09
N LYS A 129 17.02 10.85 5.88
CA LYS A 129 16.27 11.91 5.19
C LYS A 129 14.98 11.43 4.52
N GLY A 130 14.55 10.19 4.76
CA GLY A 130 13.40 9.60 4.11
C GLY A 130 13.60 9.35 2.62
N LYS A 131 14.80 8.99 2.19
CA LYS A 131 15.11 8.71 0.78
C LYS A 131 15.76 7.34 0.63
N ASP A 132 15.52 6.69 -0.52
CA ASP A 132 16.18 5.42 -0.88
C ASP A 132 15.92 4.30 0.15
N ILE A 133 14.74 4.30 0.78
CA ILE A 133 14.30 3.30 1.73
C ILE A 133 13.68 2.12 0.97
N ASN A 134 14.15 0.92 1.28
CA ASN A 134 13.56 -0.33 0.77
C ASN A 134 13.67 -1.45 1.81
N LEU A 135 12.93 -2.52 1.59
CA LEU A 135 12.84 -3.62 2.55
C LEU A 135 14.21 -4.24 2.87
N ASN A 136 15.06 -4.45 1.87
CA ASN A 136 16.38 -5.04 2.07
C ASN A 136 17.25 -4.21 3.03
N LYS A 137 17.26 -2.89 2.86
CA LYS A 137 18.04 -1.98 3.71
C LYS A 137 17.46 -1.90 5.11
N LEU A 138 16.11 -1.84 5.24
CA LEU A 138 15.47 -1.84 6.54
C LEU A 138 15.70 -3.16 7.28
N PHE A 139 15.65 -4.28 6.59
CA PHE A 139 15.89 -5.57 7.21
C PHE A 139 17.36 -5.72 7.65
N LYS A 140 18.32 -5.19 6.88
CA LYS A 140 19.72 -5.13 7.35
C LYS A 140 19.88 -4.33 8.65
N ILE A 141 19.21 -3.19 8.78
CA ILE A 141 19.21 -2.44 10.05
C ILE A 141 18.54 -3.26 11.15
N ALA A 142 17.38 -3.83 10.87
CA ALA A 142 16.63 -4.64 11.82
C ALA A 142 17.47 -5.81 12.36
N TYR A 143 18.08 -6.57 11.48
CA TYR A 143 18.89 -7.73 11.81
C TYR A 143 20.17 -7.34 12.57
N ASN A 144 20.99 -6.45 12.01
CA ASN A 144 22.31 -6.15 12.57
C ASN A 144 22.26 -5.30 13.86
N CYS A 145 21.15 -4.58 14.09
CA CYS A 145 20.95 -3.77 15.29
C CYS A 145 20.01 -4.42 16.31
N ASN A 146 19.53 -5.64 16.08
CA ASN A 146 18.51 -6.30 16.89
C ASN A 146 17.25 -5.44 17.10
N VAL A 147 16.77 -4.84 16.03
CA VAL A 147 15.63 -3.92 16.04
C VAL A 147 14.45 -4.53 15.30
N ASN A 148 13.27 -4.43 15.91
CA ASN A 148 12.05 -4.90 15.29
C ASN A 148 11.74 -4.15 13.99
N LEU A 149 11.56 -4.88 12.91
CA LEU A 149 11.20 -4.32 11.60
C LEU A 149 9.84 -3.58 11.65
N GLU A 150 8.90 -4.08 12.44
CA GLU A 150 7.61 -3.42 12.65
C GLU A 150 7.76 -2.08 13.40
N TYR A 151 8.75 -1.97 14.30
CA TYR A 151 9.09 -0.69 14.91
C TYR A 151 9.60 0.30 13.86
N LEU A 152 10.51 -0.12 12.99
CA LEU A 152 11.03 0.76 11.92
C LEU A 152 9.90 1.25 11.00
N LEU A 153 8.91 0.41 10.76
CA LEU A 153 7.72 0.76 9.95
C LEU A 153 6.63 1.50 10.73
N GLY A 154 6.71 1.55 12.07
CA GLY A 154 5.74 2.27 12.90
C GLY A 154 4.49 1.48 13.26
N PHE A 155 4.52 0.17 13.24
CA PHE A 155 3.43 -0.68 13.70
C PHE A 155 3.49 -1.01 15.18
N THR A 156 4.65 -0.89 15.80
CA THR A 156 4.88 -1.14 17.21
C THR A 156 5.84 -0.13 17.81
N ILE A 157 5.76 0.07 19.12
CA ILE A 157 6.74 0.84 19.92
C ILE A 157 7.88 -0.03 20.43
N ASN A 158 7.70 -1.36 20.39
CA ASN A 158 8.74 -2.29 20.81
C ASN A 158 9.90 -2.30 19.81
N LYS A 159 11.08 -1.87 20.30
CA LYS A 159 12.28 -1.71 19.47
C LYS A 159 13.07 -3.00 19.34
N GLU A 160 13.01 -3.87 20.33
CA GLU A 160 13.92 -5.01 20.43
C GLU A 160 13.37 -6.24 19.71
N CYS A 161 14.20 -6.85 18.90
CA CYS A 161 13.90 -8.10 18.22
C CYS A 161 15.20 -8.75 17.75
N GLU A 162 15.44 -9.98 18.11
CA GLU A 162 16.59 -10.74 17.67
C GLU A 162 16.17 -11.75 16.60
N TYR A 163 16.69 -11.57 15.40
CA TYR A 163 16.41 -12.46 14.26
C TYR A 163 17.42 -13.61 14.18
N SER A 164 16.97 -14.78 13.80
CA SER A 164 17.84 -15.96 13.65
C SER A 164 18.53 -16.04 12.29
N THR A 165 18.12 -15.23 11.32
CA THR A 165 18.67 -15.21 9.95
C THR A 165 18.73 -13.80 9.41
N ASP A 166 19.75 -13.52 8.59
CA ASP A 166 19.92 -12.26 7.86
C ASP A 166 19.15 -12.20 6.53
N ASN A 167 18.46 -13.27 6.19
CA ASN A 167 17.67 -13.41 4.99
C ASN A 167 16.17 -13.44 5.31
N TYR A 168 15.38 -12.89 4.40
CA TYR A 168 13.94 -12.99 4.45
C TYR A 168 13.39 -13.49 3.12
N LYS A 169 12.23 -14.11 3.18
CA LYS A 169 11.48 -14.53 2.00
C LYS A 169 10.00 -14.32 2.26
N PHE A 170 9.33 -13.64 1.33
CA PHE A 170 7.87 -13.48 1.42
C PHE A 170 7.18 -14.84 1.37
N ASP A 171 6.34 -15.12 2.38
CA ASP A 171 5.60 -16.37 2.48
C ASP A 171 4.28 -16.27 1.70
N ASN A 172 4.32 -16.75 0.47
CA ASN A 172 3.15 -16.78 -0.40
C ASN A 172 2.07 -17.75 0.07
N ILE A 173 2.46 -18.81 0.82
CA ILE A 173 1.51 -19.80 1.35
C ILE A 173 0.71 -19.16 2.48
N GLU A 174 1.39 -18.52 3.42
CA GLU A 174 0.74 -17.80 4.51
C GLU A 174 -0.08 -16.61 3.98
N PHE A 175 0.42 -15.86 3.01
CA PHE A 175 -0.34 -14.79 2.38
C PHE A 175 -1.64 -15.28 1.75
N LYS A 176 -1.59 -16.39 1.01
CA LYS A 176 -2.77 -17.04 0.42
C LYS A 176 -3.76 -17.51 1.48
N LYS A 177 -3.24 -18.07 2.59
CA LYS A 177 -4.04 -18.53 3.72
C LYS A 177 -4.79 -17.37 4.38
N ILE A 178 -4.11 -16.24 4.64
CA ILE A 178 -4.71 -15.04 5.22
C ILE A 178 -5.80 -14.48 4.29
N LEU A 179 -5.53 -14.36 3.00
CA LEU A 179 -6.55 -13.92 2.04
C LEU A 179 -7.81 -14.81 2.07
N LYS A 180 -7.62 -16.12 2.25
CA LYS A 180 -8.74 -17.08 2.35
C LYS A 180 -9.49 -16.92 3.68
N LEU A 181 -8.78 -16.77 4.79
CA LEU A 181 -9.38 -16.56 6.12
C LEU A 181 -10.20 -15.26 6.17
N GLU A 182 -9.67 -14.19 5.62
CA GLU A 182 -10.35 -12.89 5.53
C GLU A 182 -11.42 -12.84 4.43
N ASN A 183 -11.62 -13.93 3.70
CA ASN A 183 -12.53 -14.00 2.54
C ASN A 183 -12.29 -12.86 1.52
N ILE A 184 -11.02 -12.52 1.30
CA ILE A 184 -10.60 -11.44 0.40
C ILE A 184 -10.04 -12.05 -0.89
N SER A 185 -10.74 -11.86 -2.02
CA SER A 185 -10.20 -12.19 -3.34
C SER A 185 -9.15 -11.16 -3.77
N PRO A 186 -8.22 -11.51 -4.70
CA PRO A 186 -7.27 -10.55 -5.27
C PRO A 186 -7.92 -9.26 -5.75
N TYR A 187 -9.07 -9.36 -6.39
CA TYR A 187 -9.86 -8.22 -6.83
C TYR A 187 -10.36 -7.35 -5.67
N ARG A 188 -10.88 -7.97 -4.61
CA ARG A 188 -11.33 -7.24 -3.40
C ARG A 188 -10.16 -6.56 -2.69
N LEU A 189 -8.98 -7.20 -2.66
CA LEU A 189 -7.78 -6.61 -2.08
C LEU A 189 -7.36 -5.34 -2.82
N ILE A 190 -7.33 -5.37 -4.16
CA ILE A 190 -7.03 -4.19 -4.98
C ILE A 190 -8.02 -3.07 -4.70
N LYS A 191 -9.30 -3.41 -4.61
CA LYS A 191 -10.36 -2.45 -4.32
C LYS A 191 -10.18 -1.81 -2.95
N LYS A 192 -9.82 -2.58 -1.91
CA LYS A 192 -9.50 -2.06 -0.58
C LYS A 192 -8.28 -1.14 -0.62
N LEU A 193 -7.17 -1.55 -1.22
CA LEU A 193 -5.96 -0.72 -1.38
C LEU A 193 -6.28 0.61 -2.05
N TYR A 194 -7.10 0.59 -3.08
CA TYR A 194 -7.47 1.82 -3.76
C TYR A 194 -8.42 2.70 -2.92
N ARG A 195 -9.44 2.11 -2.30
CA ARG A 195 -10.43 2.86 -1.52
C ARG A 195 -9.83 3.49 -0.27
N GLU A 196 -8.99 2.72 0.44
CA GLU A 196 -8.46 3.14 1.73
C GLU A 196 -7.18 3.98 1.61
N TYR A 197 -6.36 3.71 0.59
CA TYR A 197 -5.02 4.31 0.47
C TYR A 197 -4.71 4.95 -0.89
N HIS A 198 -5.67 5.01 -1.79
CA HIS A 198 -5.49 5.52 -3.17
C HIS A 198 -4.41 4.78 -3.99
N ILE A 199 -4.08 3.56 -3.60
CA ILE A 199 -3.06 2.76 -4.27
C ILE A 199 -3.73 1.85 -5.29
N PHE A 200 -3.37 2.05 -6.55
CA PHE A 200 -3.80 1.17 -7.63
C PHE A 200 -2.69 0.23 -8.05
N ILE A 201 -2.99 -1.08 -8.01
CA ILE A 201 -2.12 -2.14 -8.50
C ILE A 201 -2.86 -3.01 -9.51
N ASP A 202 -2.11 -3.61 -10.42
CA ASP A 202 -2.66 -4.59 -11.36
C ASP A 202 -2.95 -5.91 -10.64
N GLU A 203 -4.02 -6.58 -11.03
CA GLU A 203 -4.41 -7.89 -10.47
C GLU A 203 -3.29 -8.94 -10.64
N SER A 204 -2.54 -8.85 -11.75
CA SER A 204 -1.38 -9.69 -11.99
C SER A 204 -0.27 -9.53 -10.95
N ALA A 205 -0.17 -8.38 -10.28
CA ALA A 205 0.79 -8.19 -9.19
C ALA A 205 0.42 -9.04 -7.97
N VAL A 206 -0.87 -9.07 -7.60
CA VAL A 206 -1.35 -9.90 -6.49
C VAL A 206 -1.15 -11.38 -6.78
N TYR A 207 -1.44 -11.82 -8.02
CA TYR A 207 -1.19 -13.21 -8.41
C TYR A 207 0.31 -13.58 -8.34
N ARG A 208 1.22 -12.67 -8.70
CA ARG A 208 2.66 -12.90 -8.54
C ARG A 208 3.09 -13.04 -7.07
N TRP A 209 2.44 -12.34 -6.15
CA TRP A 209 2.69 -12.54 -4.72
C TRP A 209 2.16 -13.90 -4.21
N ILE A 210 1.05 -14.38 -4.78
CA ILE A 210 0.43 -15.66 -4.40
C ILE A 210 1.18 -16.86 -5.01
N GLN A 211 1.72 -16.73 -6.23
CA GLN A 211 2.24 -17.84 -7.03
C GLN A 211 3.76 -17.84 -7.15
N ASP A 212 4.37 -16.67 -7.34
CA ASP A 212 5.79 -16.55 -7.73
C ASP A 212 6.72 -16.18 -6.56
N ASN A 213 6.25 -16.20 -5.33
CA ASN A 213 7.02 -15.77 -4.15
C ASN A 213 7.65 -14.37 -4.27
N ARG A 214 7.10 -13.50 -5.10
CA ARG A 214 7.60 -12.13 -5.23
C ARG A 214 7.16 -11.30 -4.03
N THR A 215 8.13 -10.71 -3.37
CA THR A 215 7.88 -9.79 -2.25
C THR A 215 7.24 -8.49 -2.76
N PRO A 216 6.12 -8.04 -2.17
CA PRO A 216 5.60 -6.70 -2.43
C PRO A 216 6.63 -5.61 -2.12
N ARG A 217 6.55 -4.47 -2.80
CA ARG A 217 7.36 -3.28 -2.43
C ARG A 217 7.01 -2.84 -1.01
N LEU A 218 7.96 -2.21 -0.33
CA LEU A 218 7.85 -1.82 1.08
C LEU A 218 6.56 -1.06 1.40
N GLU A 219 6.22 -0.06 0.60
CA GLU A 219 4.98 0.70 0.74
C GLU A 219 3.73 -0.20 0.64
N LEU A 220 3.71 -1.10 -0.36
CA LEU A 220 2.61 -2.05 -0.51
C LEU A 220 2.53 -3.04 0.64
N LEU A 221 3.67 -3.52 1.12
CA LEU A 221 3.75 -4.43 2.27
C LEU A 221 3.19 -3.74 3.54
N PHE A 222 3.49 -2.46 3.72
CA PHE A 222 2.93 -1.64 4.79
C PHE A 222 1.39 -1.61 4.75
N TYR A 223 0.80 -1.28 3.60
CA TYR A 223 -0.65 -1.21 3.49
C TYR A 223 -1.33 -2.58 3.49
N LEU A 224 -0.67 -3.61 2.96
CA LEU A 224 -1.16 -4.99 3.07
C LEU A 224 -1.24 -5.45 4.53
N LYS A 225 -0.23 -5.16 5.34
CA LYS A 225 -0.26 -5.43 6.79
C LYS A 225 -1.43 -4.69 7.46
N ARG A 226 -1.68 -3.46 7.08
CA ARG A 226 -2.82 -2.68 7.59
C ARG A 226 -4.17 -3.31 7.27
N ILE A 227 -4.36 -3.77 6.05
CA ILE A 227 -5.62 -4.34 5.57
C ILE A 227 -5.86 -5.75 6.14
N LEU A 228 -4.79 -6.55 6.24
CA LEU A 228 -4.87 -7.98 6.52
C LEU A 228 -4.40 -8.34 7.94
N ASN A 229 -3.89 -7.37 8.69
CA ASN A 229 -3.44 -7.49 10.08
C ASN A 229 -2.55 -8.71 10.38
N PHE A 230 -1.60 -9.01 9.51
CA PHE A 230 -0.66 -10.13 9.70
C PHE A 230 0.58 -9.71 10.48
N ASP A 231 1.24 -10.68 11.12
CA ASP A 231 2.58 -10.49 11.67
C ASP A 231 3.61 -10.41 10.53
N LEU A 232 4.43 -9.36 10.52
CA LEU A 232 5.36 -9.11 9.41
C LEU A 232 6.52 -10.10 9.41
N ASN A 233 6.96 -10.56 10.57
CA ASN A 233 8.05 -11.53 10.67
C ASN A 233 7.61 -12.90 10.16
N THR A 234 6.39 -13.31 10.50
CA THR A 234 5.76 -14.51 9.95
C THR A 234 5.60 -14.39 8.44
N MET A 235 5.10 -13.24 7.95
CA MET A 235 4.89 -13.01 6.52
C MET A 235 6.21 -13.00 5.72
N LEU A 236 7.30 -12.58 6.33
CA LEU A 236 8.63 -12.57 5.70
C LEU A 236 9.42 -13.85 6.01
N ASN A 237 8.80 -14.83 6.66
CA ASN A 237 9.43 -16.08 7.07
C ASN A 237 10.76 -15.85 7.82
N VAL A 238 10.75 -14.92 8.77
CA VAL A 238 11.90 -14.56 9.58
C VAL A 238 11.69 -15.02 11.01
N PRO A 239 12.34 -16.11 11.44
CA PRO A 239 12.20 -16.58 12.80
C PRO A 239 12.90 -15.64 13.79
N ILE A 240 12.22 -15.36 14.89
CA ILE A 240 12.71 -14.54 15.99
C ILE A 240 13.30 -15.48 17.06
N LYS A 241 14.50 -15.17 17.55
CA LYS A 241 15.17 -15.98 18.58
C LYS A 241 14.55 -15.82 19.96
N THR A 242 14.11 -14.62 20.30
CA THR A 242 13.44 -14.31 21.56
C THR A 242 12.14 -13.55 21.30
N LYS A 243 11.02 -14.14 21.72
CA LYS A 243 9.83 -13.34 22.01
C LYS A 243 10.03 -12.75 23.40
N ILE A 244 10.50 -11.51 23.50
CA ILE A 244 10.38 -10.75 24.73
C ILE A 244 8.89 -10.65 25.00
N GLU A 245 8.47 -11.03 26.22
CA GLU A 245 7.07 -11.20 26.60
C GLU A 245 6.20 -10.04 26.14
N GLU A 246 5.40 -10.26 25.10
CA GLU A 246 4.47 -9.30 24.50
C GLU A 246 3.45 -8.76 25.53
N LYS A 247 3.26 -9.46 26.65
CA LYS A 247 2.18 -9.22 27.60
C LYS A 247 2.26 -7.87 28.32
N TYR A 248 3.45 -7.37 28.63
CA TYR A 248 3.62 -6.10 29.36
C TYR A 248 3.51 -4.86 28.48
N TYR A 249 3.84 -4.97 27.20
CA TYR A 249 3.84 -3.85 26.25
C TYR A 249 2.50 -3.69 25.54
N ASP A 250 1.71 -4.75 25.37
CA ASP A 250 0.40 -4.73 24.75
C ASP A 250 -0.60 -3.89 25.56
N ASP A 251 -0.54 -3.95 26.89
CA ASP A 251 -1.41 -3.18 27.77
C ASP A 251 -1.07 -1.67 27.74
N LYS A 252 0.21 -1.32 27.75
CA LYS A 252 0.65 0.09 27.67
C LYS A 252 0.41 0.69 26.29
N PHE A 253 0.49 -0.10 25.24
CA PHE A 253 0.16 0.31 23.89
C PHE A 253 -1.35 0.50 23.71
N ARG A 254 -2.15 -0.39 24.29
CA ARG A 254 -3.62 -0.25 24.34
C ARG A 254 -4.01 1.00 25.08
N GLU A 255 -3.37 1.27 26.21
CA GLU A 255 -3.61 2.47 27.02
C GLU A 255 -3.25 3.75 26.26
N GLN A 256 -2.08 3.82 25.61
CA GLN A 256 -1.69 4.96 24.78
C GLN A 256 -2.57 5.14 23.54
N LYS A 257 -3.01 4.05 22.93
CA LYS A 257 -3.97 4.07 21.82
C LYS A 257 -5.33 4.61 22.27
N LEU A 258 -5.81 4.14 23.42
CA LEU A 258 -7.05 4.65 24.06
C LEU A 258 -6.96 6.14 24.39
N ILE A 259 -5.82 6.59 24.93
CA ILE A 259 -5.59 8.01 25.22
C ILE A 259 -5.59 8.85 23.93
N TYR A 260 -5.03 8.35 22.85
CA TYR A 260 -5.03 9.03 21.55
C TYR A 260 -6.44 9.08 20.93
N GLU A 261 -7.16 7.96 20.97
CA GLU A 261 -8.56 7.88 20.49
C GLU A 261 -9.48 8.79 21.32
N LEU A 262 -9.28 8.87 22.62
CA LEU A 262 -10.01 9.79 23.51
C LEU A 262 -9.70 11.26 23.24
N LYS A 263 -8.46 11.62 22.90
CA LYS A 263 -8.10 12.99 22.51
C LYS A 263 -8.75 13.37 21.18
N ASP A 264 -8.72 12.49 20.17
CA ASP A 264 -9.37 12.70 18.88
C ASP A 264 -10.90 12.84 19.00
N LEU A 265 -11.52 11.99 19.83
CA LEU A 265 -12.94 12.10 20.17
C LEU A 265 -13.28 13.42 20.89
N ASN A 266 -12.42 13.88 21.78
CA ASN A 266 -12.61 15.14 22.50
C ASN A 266 -12.46 16.36 21.59
N GLU A 267 -11.53 16.33 20.61
CA GLU A 267 -11.43 17.36 19.57
C GLU A 267 -12.66 17.39 18.66
N LYS A 268 -13.14 16.23 18.21
CA LYS A 268 -14.37 16.11 17.40
C LYS A 268 -15.60 16.58 18.16
N LEU A 269 -15.74 16.23 19.42
CA LEU A 269 -16.82 16.71 20.31
C LEU A 269 -16.74 18.23 20.49
N SER A 270 -15.56 18.78 20.69
CA SER A 270 -15.36 20.22 20.81
C SER A 270 -15.76 20.99 19.56
N ILE A 271 -15.46 20.45 18.38
CA ILE A 271 -15.91 21.01 17.09
C ILE A 271 -17.42 20.97 16.96
N ILE A 272 -18.05 19.83 17.31
CA ILE A 272 -19.50 19.68 17.27
C ILE A 272 -20.18 20.62 18.26
N ILE A 273 -19.70 20.70 19.49
CA ILE A 273 -20.24 21.60 20.52
C ILE A 273 -20.11 23.07 20.06
N ASN A 274 -18.97 23.46 19.52
CA ASN A 274 -18.77 24.82 19.01
C ASN A 274 -19.69 25.13 17.84
N SER A 275 -19.99 24.16 16.94
CA SER A 275 -20.94 24.34 15.86
C SER A 275 -22.39 24.48 16.35
N PHE A 276 -22.76 23.82 17.46
CA PHE A 276 -24.07 23.99 18.08
C PHE A 276 -24.20 25.30 18.88
N ILE A 277 -23.14 25.74 19.54
CA ILE A 277 -23.18 26.96 20.35
C ILE A 277 -23.10 28.23 19.50
N PHE A 278 -22.38 28.18 18.38
CA PHE A 278 -22.14 29.33 17.51
C PHE A 278 -22.82 29.26 16.14
N GLY A 279 -23.48 28.13 15.81
CA GLY A 279 -24.19 27.92 14.56
C GLY A 279 -25.61 28.56 14.50
N ASP A 280 -26.16 28.98 15.63
CA ASP A 280 -27.48 29.63 15.72
C ASP A 280 -27.38 31.18 15.75
N LEU A 281 -26.25 31.75 15.35
CA LEU A 281 -26.04 33.21 15.32
C LEU A 281 -25.73 33.79 13.92
N VAL A 282 -26.27 33.15 12.86
CA VAL A 282 -26.31 33.77 11.51
C VAL A 282 -27.69 33.63 10.93
#